data_fd57294234f7e503bb961fc3e96e5b06
#
_entry.id   fd57294234f7e503bb961fc3e96e5b06
#
_cell.length_a   1.000
_cell.length_b   1.000
_cell.length_c   1.000
_cell.angle_alpha   90.00
_cell.angle_beta   90.00
_cell.angle_gamma   90.00
#
_symmetry.space_group_name_H-M   'P 1'
#
loop_
_entity.id
_entity.type
_entity.pdbx_description
1 polymer ?
#
loop_
_entity_poly.entity_id
_entity_poly.type
_entity_poly.pdbx_seq_one_letter_code
_entity_poly.pdbx_strand_id
1 'polypeptide(L)' 'MLYAWKIKAYAYLVQVNRWDLEPIEGSTKSVVPETYRVAVAEYLAAQPA' A
#
# COMPACT_ATOMS: atom_id res chain seq x y z
N MET A 1 -7.18 -2.20 14.58
CA MET A 1 -8.09 -2.90 13.66
C MET A 1 -7.90 -2.37 12.24
N LEU A 2 -7.77 -3.26 11.29
CA LEU A 2 -7.61 -2.86 9.90
C LEU A 2 -8.96 -2.69 9.21
N TYR A 3 -9.10 -1.61 8.45
CA TYR A 3 -10.32 -1.35 7.69
C TYR A 3 -10.12 -1.75 6.23
N ALA A 4 -11.05 -2.54 5.71
CA ALA A 4 -10.95 -3.03 4.33
C ALA A 4 -10.86 -1.88 3.32
N TRP A 5 -11.63 -0.80 3.53
CA TRP A 5 -11.61 0.34 2.61
C TRP A 5 -10.26 1.05 2.60
N LYS A 6 -9.55 1.05 3.73
CA LYS A 6 -8.20 1.64 3.79
C LYS A 6 -7.20 0.77 3.05
N ILE A 7 -7.33 -0.56 3.16
CA ILE A 7 -6.47 -1.49 2.43
C ILE A 7 -6.61 -1.24 0.94
N LYS A 8 -7.83 -1.13 0.45
CA LYS A 8 -8.09 -0.84 -0.97
C LYS A 8 -7.54 0.51 -1.39
N ALA A 9 -7.75 1.53 -0.56
CA ALA A 9 -7.27 2.87 -0.84
C ALA A 9 -5.74 2.92 -0.94
N TYR A 10 -5.05 2.32 0.02
CA TYR A 10 -3.59 2.28 -0.02
C TYR A 10 -3.08 1.47 -1.20
N ALA A 11 -3.73 0.34 -1.50
CA ALA A 11 -3.35 -0.48 -2.65
C ALA A 11 -3.47 0.32 -3.95
N TYR A 12 -4.55 1.07 -4.11
CA TYR A 12 -4.72 1.93 -5.28
C TYR A 12 -3.60 2.96 -5.37
N LEU A 13 -3.29 3.64 -4.27
CA LEU A 13 -2.26 4.67 -4.24
C LEU A 13 -0.88 4.09 -4.59
N VAL A 14 -0.61 2.88 -4.15
CA VAL A 14 0.64 2.20 -4.49
C VAL A 14 0.67 1.82 -5.97
N GLN A 15 -0.45 1.34 -6.50
CA GLN A 15 -0.55 0.95 -7.92
C GLN A 15 -0.35 2.13 -8.86
N VAL A 16 -0.87 3.30 -8.51
CA VAL A 16 -0.70 4.50 -9.34
C VAL A 16 0.61 5.21 -9.05
N ASN A 17 1.46 4.60 -8.23
CA ASN A 17 2.81 5.09 -7.92
C ASN A 17 2.82 6.44 -7.21
N ARG A 18 1.79 6.71 -6.42
CA ARG A 18 1.72 7.92 -5.61
C ARG A 18 2.23 7.71 -4.19
N TRP A 19 2.19 6.45 -3.73
CA TRP A 19 2.66 6.07 -2.41
C TRP A 19 3.59 4.88 -2.52
N ASP A 20 4.50 4.74 -1.56
CA ASP A 20 5.38 3.59 -1.46
C ASP A 20 4.80 2.59 -0.46
N LEU A 21 4.87 1.32 -0.77
CA LEU A 21 4.44 0.27 0.15
C LEU A 21 5.36 0.20 1.35
N GLU A 22 6.65 0.38 1.12
CA GLU A 22 7.69 0.35 2.15
C GLU A 22 8.52 1.62 2.09
N PRO A 23 9.18 2.01 3.19
CA PRO A 23 10.11 3.14 3.15
C PRO A 23 11.23 2.87 2.14
N ILE A 24 11.40 3.79 1.21
CA ILE A 24 12.45 3.70 0.20
C ILE A 24 13.36 4.91 0.37
N GLU A 25 14.65 4.66 0.53
CA GLU A 25 15.62 5.73 0.70
C GLU A 25 15.60 6.64 -0.52
N GLY A 26 15.52 7.93 -0.27
CA GLY A 26 15.48 8.92 -1.32
C GLY A 26 14.10 9.21 -1.88
N SER A 27 13.09 8.43 -1.50
CA SER A 27 11.73 8.68 -1.94
C SER A 27 11.10 9.85 -1.18
N THR A 28 10.36 10.70 -1.89
CA THR A 28 9.58 11.77 -1.28
C THR A 28 8.12 11.42 -1.11
N LYS A 29 7.72 10.22 -1.54
CA LYS A 29 6.33 9.78 -1.47
C LYS A 29 5.95 9.41 -0.04
N SER A 30 4.66 9.49 0.26
CA SER A 30 4.13 8.96 1.51
C SER A 30 4.24 7.44 1.52
N VAL A 31 4.32 6.86 2.71
CA VAL A 31 4.50 5.43 2.88
C VAL A 31 3.27 4.84 3.57
N VAL A 32 2.85 3.67 3.11
CA VAL A 32 1.74 2.95 3.74
C VAL A 32 2.08 2.66 5.20
N PRO A 33 1.19 2.95 6.16
CA PRO A 33 1.45 2.62 7.57
C PRO A 33 1.83 1.16 7.76
N GLU A 34 2.74 0.92 8.68
CA GLU A 34 3.26 -0.42 8.91
C GLU A 34 2.15 -1.44 9.20
N THR A 35 1.12 -1.02 9.95
CA THR A 35 0.00 -1.90 10.28
C THR A 35 -0.78 -2.36 9.07
N TYR A 36 -0.76 -1.60 7.97
CA TYR A 36 -1.46 -1.95 6.74
C TYR A 36 -0.56 -2.56 5.68
N ARG A 37 0.75 -2.52 5.89
CA ARG A 37 1.72 -2.91 4.86
C ARG A 37 1.52 -4.34 4.36
N VAL A 38 1.41 -5.30 5.29
CA VAL A 38 1.22 -6.71 4.94
C VAL A 38 -0.12 -6.92 4.24
N ALA A 39 -1.19 -6.31 4.79
CA ALA A 39 -2.52 -6.46 4.21
C ALA A 39 -2.59 -5.87 2.80
N VAL A 40 -1.96 -4.72 2.58
CA VAL A 40 -1.90 -4.10 1.25
C VAL A 40 -1.09 -4.96 0.29
N ALA A 41 0.04 -5.50 0.73
CA ALA A 41 0.86 -6.38 -0.10
C ALA A 41 0.09 -7.63 -0.51
N GLU A 42 -0.64 -8.23 0.42
CA GLU A 42 -1.47 -9.40 0.12
C GLU A 42 -2.60 -9.05 -0.86
N TYR A 43 -3.23 -7.91 -0.66
CA TYR A 43 -4.29 -7.45 -1.55
C TYR A 43 -3.77 -7.26 -2.98
N LEU A 44 -2.61 -6.63 -3.13
CA LEU A 44 -2.02 -6.42 -4.44
C LEU A 44 -1.62 -7.74 -5.10
N ALA A 45 -1.08 -8.68 -4.32
CA ALA A 45 -0.69 -9.99 -4.84
C ALA A 45 -1.89 -10.82 -5.28
N ALA A 46 -3.06 -10.60 -4.67
CA ALA A 46 -4.27 -11.34 -5.01
C ALA A 46 -5.01 -10.77 -6.22
N GLN A 47 -4.66 -9.57 -6.68
CA GLN A 47 -5.31 -8.98 -7.83
C GLN A 47 -4.85 -9.62 -9.14
N PRO A 48 -5.75 -9.81 -10.09
CA PRO A 48 -5.33 -10.24 -11.42
C PRO A 48 -4.44 -9.19 -12.07
N ALA A 49 -3.45 -9.66 -12.75
CA ALA A 49 -2.49 -8.78 -13.41
C ALA A 49 -3.16 -7.94 -14.50
#